data_f5887defcd7591b4095c5d5736071720
#
_entry.id   f5887defcd7591b4095c5d5736071720
#
_cell.length_a   1.000
_cell.length_b   1.000
_cell.length_c   1.000
_cell.angle_alpha   90.00
_cell.angle_beta   90.00
_cell.angle_gamma   90.00
#
_symmetry.space_group_name_H-M   'P 1'
#
loop_
_entity.id
_entity.type
_entity.pdbx_description
1 polymer ?
#
loop_
_entity_poly.entity_id
_entity_poly.type
_entity_poly.pdbx_seq_one_letter_code
_entity_poly.pdbx_strand_id
1 'polypeptide(L)'
;MSTAVLILTLNEIDGIKEILPQINKSWAEEIVVIDGGSTDGTIDEAKRMGFPVIIQKRRGHGDAIVTGVNATKSNNIVIFGPDGNHEPEEIPRLIEKIKEGYDQVLISRFGNGSKNLDAVGFKGKIIDYFGNKMFAFLVNVFFGGHWTDSLNESRIITRKAFDELNFDSLQMGSTQLMSIRGLKRKQKICELVGNEGVRIGGKRKMRPLNVGADLSQQILSEFFSWCKKK
;
A
#
# COMPACT_ATOMS: atom_id res chain seq x y z
N MET A 1 14.00 16.24 4.88
CA MET A 1 14.14 14.90 4.25
C MET A 1 13.20 14.88 3.07
N SER A 2 13.69 14.55 1.87
CA SER A 2 12.85 14.52 0.67
C SER A 2 11.86 13.35 0.70
N THR A 3 10.67 13.57 0.14
CA THR A 3 9.60 12.58 0.06
C THR A 3 9.10 12.46 -1.37
N ALA A 4 8.89 11.24 -1.84
CA ALA A 4 8.19 10.93 -3.07
C ALA A 4 6.85 10.27 -2.76
N VAL A 5 5.79 10.67 -3.46
CA VAL A 5 4.49 9.99 -3.45
C VAL A 5 4.36 9.18 -4.73
N LEU A 6 4.22 7.88 -4.59
CA LEU A 6 3.98 6.94 -5.67
C LEU A 6 2.49 6.63 -5.73
N ILE A 7 1.82 7.06 -6.79
CA ILE A 7 0.40 6.81 -7.02
C ILE A 7 0.29 5.59 -7.93
N LEU A 8 -0.13 4.45 -7.38
CA LEU A 8 -0.17 3.19 -8.12
C LEU A 8 -1.50 3.02 -8.85
N THR A 9 -1.44 2.82 -10.17
CA THR A 9 -2.64 2.73 -11.02
C THR A 9 -2.63 1.52 -11.95
N LEU A 10 -3.83 0.99 -12.20
CA LEU A 10 -4.11 0.06 -13.29
C LEU A 10 -5.60 0.13 -13.62
N ASN A 11 -5.98 0.77 -14.75
CA ASN A 11 -7.37 1.01 -15.14
C ASN A 11 -8.19 1.65 -14.01
N GLU A 12 -7.81 2.86 -13.64
CA GLU A 12 -8.41 3.65 -12.54
C GLU A 12 -8.81 5.06 -13.03
N ILE A 13 -9.35 5.16 -14.26
CA ILE A 13 -9.68 6.45 -14.88
C ILE A 13 -10.62 7.31 -14.01
N ASP A 14 -11.64 6.67 -13.39
CA ASP A 14 -12.60 7.39 -12.55
C ASP A 14 -11.93 7.86 -11.24
N GLY A 15 -11.14 6.99 -10.62
CA GLY A 15 -10.37 7.32 -9.42
C GLY A 15 -9.35 8.44 -9.68
N ILE A 16 -8.63 8.39 -10.80
CA ILE A 16 -7.69 9.46 -11.19
C ILE A 16 -8.41 10.81 -11.32
N LYS A 17 -9.56 10.85 -11.98
CA LYS A 17 -10.33 12.10 -12.15
C LYS A 17 -10.81 12.71 -10.84
N GLU A 18 -11.19 11.88 -9.88
CA GLU A 18 -11.74 12.30 -8.61
C GLU A 18 -10.66 12.62 -7.57
N ILE A 19 -9.64 11.75 -7.47
CA ILE A 19 -8.66 11.79 -6.37
C ILE A 19 -7.45 12.67 -6.68
N LEU A 20 -6.88 12.64 -7.90
CA LEU A 20 -5.68 13.41 -8.20
C LEU A 20 -5.83 14.92 -8.01
N PRO A 21 -6.98 15.55 -8.35
CA PRO A 21 -7.18 17.00 -8.09
C PRO A 21 -7.11 17.37 -6.60
N GLN A 22 -7.35 16.43 -5.70
CA GLN A 22 -7.32 16.64 -4.26
C GLN A 22 -5.90 16.53 -3.69
N ILE A 23 -4.95 15.94 -4.44
CA ILE A 23 -3.56 15.81 -4.00
C ILE A 23 -2.84 17.14 -4.22
N ASN A 24 -2.49 17.80 -3.11
CA ASN A 24 -1.71 19.04 -3.18
C ASN A 24 -0.25 18.72 -3.55
N LYS A 25 0.21 19.25 -4.67
CA LYS A 25 1.57 19.03 -5.17
C LYS A 25 2.68 19.55 -4.24
N SER A 26 2.33 20.41 -3.27
CA SER A 26 3.29 20.88 -2.27
C SER A 26 3.53 19.93 -1.10
N TRP A 27 2.78 18.84 -0.99
CA TRP A 27 2.95 17.87 0.11
C TRP A 27 4.25 17.08 0.03
N ALA A 28 4.79 16.91 -1.19
CA ALA A 28 6.02 16.16 -1.41
C ALA A 28 6.86 16.78 -2.52
N GLU A 29 8.16 16.49 -2.52
CA GLU A 29 9.09 16.96 -3.55
C GLU A 29 8.85 16.29 -4.90
N GLU A 30 8.37 15.06 -4.89
CA GLU A 30 8.07 14.28 -6.08
C GLU A 30 6.69 13.60 -5.92
N ILE A 31 5.84 13.71 -6.93
CA ILE A 31 4.57 12.96 -7.01
C ILE A 31 4.53 12.33 -8.40
N VAL A 32 4.52 11.00 -8.45
CA VAL A 32 4.65 10.23 -9.70
C VAL A 32 3.56 9.16 -9.75
N VAL A 33 2.88 9.07 -10.88
CA VAL A 33 1.94 7.97 -11.17
C VAL A 33 2.73 6.78 -11.73
N ILE A 34 2.60 5.62 -11.11
CA ILE A 34 3.19 4.36 -11.55
C ILE A 34 2.07 3.50 -12.11
N ASP A 35 2.09 3.28 -13.41
CA ASP A 35 0.98 2.66 -14.11
C ASP A 35 1.30 1.24 -14.58
N GLY A 36 0.37 0.31 -14.36
CA GLY A 36 0.46 -1.10 -14.69
C GLY A 36 0.20 -1.46 -16.17
N GLY A 37 0.12 -0.45 -17.05
CA GLY A 37 -0.26 -0.62 -18.46
C GLY A 37 -1.76 -0.47 -18.67
N SER A 38 -2.34 0.60 -18.15
CA SER A 38 -3.76 0.94 -18.29
C SER A 38 -4.17 1.16 -19.75
N THR A 39 -5.40 0.77 -20.08
CA THR A 39 -5.99 0.88 -21.42
C THR A 39 -7.29 1.68 -21.47
N ASP A 40 -7.71 2.23 -20.32
CA ASP A 40 -8.98 2.94 -20.13
C ASP A 40 -8.86 4.47 -20.20
N GLY A 41 -7.66 5.00 -20.50
CA GLY A 41 -7.37 6.43 -20.51
C GLY A 41 -6.74 6.98 -19.21
N THR A 42 -6.49 6.12 -18.21
CA THR A 42 -5.83 6.52 -16.95
C THR A 42 -4.53 7.27 -17.18
N ILE A 43 -3.65 6.74 -18.07
CA ILE A 43 -2.32 7.32 -18.37
C ILE A 43 -2.47 8.74 -18.94
N ASP A 44 -3.34 8.90 -19.93
CA ASP A 44 -3.51 10.18 -20.64
C ASP A 44 -4.11 11.23 -19.72
N GLU A 45 -5.06 10.83 -18.90
CA GLU A 45 -5.69 11.73 -17.92
C GLU A 45 -4.70 12.19 -16.84
N ALA A 46 -3.89 11.30 -16.28
CA ALA A 46 -2.85 11.67 -15.32
C ALA A 46 -1.85 12.68 -15.92
N LYS A 47 -1.41 12.44 -17.16
CA LYS A 47 -0.53 13.37 -17.90
C LYS A 47 -1.21 14.71 -18.15
N ARG A 48 -2.50 14.72 -18.54
CA ARG A 48 -3.29 15.93 -18.75
C ARG A 48 -3.37 16.79 -17.49
N MET A 49 -3.43 16.15 -16.31
CA MET A 49 -3.41 16.82 -15.00
C MET A 49 -2.01 17.27 -14.57
N GLY A 50 -0.98 17.03 -15.40
CA GLY A 50 0.41 17.43 -15.15
C GLY A 50 1.12 16.58 -14.11
N PHE A 51 0.75 15.28 -14.01
CA PHE A 51 1.50 14.30 -13.22
C PHE A 51 2.45 13.52 -14.13
N PRO A 52 3.73 13.34 -13.73
CA PRO A 52 4.63 12.40 -14.39
C PRO A 52 4.07 10.99 -14.31
N VAL A 53 4.14 10.24 -15.41
CA VAL A 53 3.68 8.85 -15.47
C VAL A 53 4.82 7.94 -15.88
N ILE A 54 5.04 6.88 -15.10
CA ILE A 54 6.00 5.82 -15.40
C ILE A 54 5.23 4.51 -15.56
N ILE A 55 5.44 3.83 -16.66
CA ILE A 55 4.82 2.52 -16.91
C ILE A 55 5.76 1.44 -16.36
N GLN A 56 5.24 0.58 -15.47
CA GLN A 56 6.01 -0.55 -14.96
C GLN A 56 6.35 -1.56 -16.06
N LYS A 57 7.46 -2.27 -15.89
CA LYS A 57 7.94 -3.22 -16.91
C LYS A 57 7.30 -4.59 -16.79
N ARG A 58 7.09 -5.06 -15.59
CA ARG A 58 6.48 -6.36 -15.30
C ARG A 58 5.08 -6.16 -14.72
N ARG A 59 4.22 -7.16 -14.80
CA ARG A 59 2.89 -7.09 -14.19
C ARG A 59 2.95 -7.39 -12.70
N GLY A 60 2.09 -6.73 -11.95
CA GLY A 60 1.86 -6.99 -10.53
C GLY A 60 2.08 -5.78 -9.65
N HIS A 61 1.38 -5.74 -8.53
CA HIS A 61 1.40 -4.64 -7.58
C HIS A 61 2.80 -4.40 -6.99
N GLY A 62 3.54 -5.46 -6.69
CA GLY A 62 4.90 -5.34 -6.18
C GLY A 62 5.88 -4.73 -7.18
N ASP A 63 5.72 -4.99 -8.49
CA ASP A 63 6.56 -4.36 -9.52
C ASP A 63 6.27 -2.85 -9.64
N ALA A 64 5.03 -2.43 -9.45
CA ALA A 64 4.69 -1.01 -9.40
C ALA A 64 5.45 -0.31 -8.26
N ILE A 65 5.48 -0.91 -7.07
CA ILE A 65 6.23 -0.38 -5.91
C ILE A 65 7.74 -0.30 -6.25
N VAL A 66 8.34 -1.40 -6.73
CA VAL A 66 9.77 -1.44 -7.08
C VAL A 66 10.11 -0.43 -8.19
N THR A 67 9.26 -0.34 -9.21
CA THR A 67 9.42 0.63 -10.31
C THR A 67 9.42 2.06 -9.77
N GLY A 68 8.46 2.39 -8.91
CA GLY A 68 8.36 3.72 -8.32
C GLY A 68 9.53 4.06 -7.40
N VAL A 69 9.92 3.13 -6.53
CA VAL A 69 11.08 3.31 -5.64
C VAL A 69 12.36 3.55 -6.44
N ASN A 70 12.58 2.81 -7.51
CA ASN A 70 13.77 2.95 -8.36
C ASN A 70 13.75 4.24 -9.20
N ALA A 71 12.57 4.82 -9.44
CA ALA A 71 12.42 6.03 -10.25
C ALA A 71 12.72 7.32 -9.47
N THR A 72 12.76 7.28 -8.14
CA THR A 72 13.04 8.43 -7.27
C THR A 72 14.31 8.23 -6.47
N LYS A 73 14.90 9.31 -5.96
CA LYS A 73 16.00 9.31 -4.99
C LYS A 73 15.58 9.83 -3.61
N SER A 74 14.32 10.10 -3.42
CA SER A 74 13.76 10.63 -2.17
C SER A 74 14.04 9.70 -0.98
N ASN A 75 14.23 10.31 0.19
CA ASN A 75 14.53 9.59 1.44
C ASN A 75 13.33 8.81 1.96
N ASN A 76 12.12 9.33 1.74
CA ASN A 76 10.87 8.74 2.16
C ASN A 76 9.99 8.47 0.95
N ILE A 77 9.24 7.40 0.99
CA ILE A 77 8.41 6.93 -0.12
C ILE A 77 7.01 6.66 0.42
N VAL A 78 6.04 7.44 -0.05
CA VAL A 78 4.61 7.18 0.19
C VAL A 78 4.09 6.31 -0.94
N ILE A 79 3.34 5.26 -0.59
CA ILE A 79 2.60 4.41 -1.53
C ILE A 79 1.13 4.72 -1.34
N PHE A 80 0.43 5.04 -2.42
CA PHE A 80 -0.96 5.47 -2.39
C PHE A 80 -1.74 4.96 -3.61
N GLY A 81 -2.96 4.47 -3.40
CA GLY A 81 -3.89 4.06 -4.45
C GLY A 81 -5.00 5.10 -4.66
N PRO A 82 -5.28 5.54 -5.89
CA PRO A 82 -6.28 6.57 -6.17
C PRO A 82 -7.68 6.01 -6.41
N ASP A 83 -8.02 4.86 -5.82
CA ASP A 83 -9.28 4.16 -6.08
C ASP A 83 -10.45 4.62 -5.18
N GLY A 84 -10.23 5.64 -4.36
CA GLY A 84 -11.20 6.19 -3.42
C GLY A 84 -11.30 5.45 -2.09
N ASN A 85 -10.60 4.34 -1.92
CA ASN A 85 -10.54 3.64 -0.64
C ASN A 85 -9.73 4.43 0.41
N HIS A 86 -8.83 5.29 -0.04
CA HIS A 86 -7.94 6.11 0.79
C HIS A 86 -8.24 7.60 0.62
N GLU A 87 -8.16 8.32 1.73
CA GLU A 87 -8.32 9.77 1.75
C GLU A 87 -6.97 10.42 1.37
N PRO A 88 -6.92 11.38 0.41
CA PRO A 88 -5.67 12.06 0.05
C PRO A 88 -4.97 12.72 1.25
N GLU A 89 -5.71 13.15 2.26
CA GLU A 89 -5.22 13.74 3.50
C GLU A 89 -4.40 12.77 4.37
N GLU A 90 -4.43 11.48 4.07
CA GLU A 90 -3.55 10.51 4.69
C GLU A 90 -2.08 10.75 4.31
N ILE A 91 -1.81 11.28 3.11
CA ILE A 91 -0.45 11.55 2.62
C ILE A 91 0.31 12.49 3.56
N PRO A 92 -0.14 13.73 3.84
CA PRO A 92 0.57 14.61 4.77
C PRO A 92 0.65 14.04 6.20
N ARG A 93 -0.34 13.28 6.67
CA ARG A 93 -0.31 12.63 7.98
C ARG A 93 0.81 11.59 8.09
N LEU A 94 0.99 10.79 7.03
CA LEU A 94 2.09 9.82 6.91
C LEU A 94 3.44 10.53 6.90
N ILE A 95 3.57 11.62 6.12
CA ILE A 95 4.80 12.41 6.00
C ILE A 95 5.18 13.04 7.34
N GLU A 96 4.22 13.56 8.09
CA GLU A 96 4.52 14.11 9.43
C GLU A 96 4.94 13.00 10.40
N LYS A 97 4.25 11.86 10.38
CA LYS A 97 4.51 10.78 11.33
C LYS A 97 5.88 10.13 11.13
N ILE A 98 6.37 9.97 9.89
CA ILE A 98 7.67 9.35 9.64
C ILE A 98 8.82 10.19 10.22
N LYS A 99 8.65 11.52 10.36
CA LYS A 99 9.65 12.44 10.96
C LYS A 99 9.95 12.14 12.41
N GLU A 100 9.06 11.41 13.11
CA GLU A 100 9.27 10.96 14.49
C GLU A 100 10.31 9.81 14.60
N GLY A 101 10.95 9.45 13.49
CA GLY A 101 12.00 8.44 13.43
C GLY A 101 11.47 7.01 13.31
N TYR A 102 10.31 6.83 12.68
CA TYR A 102 9.82 5.53 12.24
C TYR A 102 10.48 5.11 10.93
N ASP A 103 10.63 3.80 10.73
CA ASP A 103 11.08 3.20 9.47
C ASP A 103 9.92 3.01 8.51
N GLN A 104 8.73 2.67 9.04
CA GLN A 104 7.48 2.55 8.30
C GLN A 104 6.32 3.12 9.11
N VAL A 105 5.40 3.78 8.43
CA VAL A 105 4.09 4.15 8.97
C VAL A 105 3.03 3.75 7.97
N LEU A 106 1.96 3.11 8.43
CA LEU A 106 0.84 2.75 7.57
C LEU A 106 -0.49 3.22 8.16
N ILE A 107 -1.47 3.36 7.31
CA ILE A 107 -2.84 3.64 7.70
C ILE A 107 -3.52 2.33 8.06
N SER A 108 -4.18 2.26 9.21
CA SER A 108 -5.02 1.13 9.59
C SER A 108 -6.50 1.46 9.43
N ARG A 109 -7.20 0.63 8.68
CA ARG A 109 -8.65 0.69 8.49
C ARG A 109 -9.43 0.06 9.65
N PHE A 110 -8.74 -0.53 10.60
CA PHE A 110 -9.31 -1.30 11.72
C PHE A 110 -8.92 -0.74 13.09
N GLY A 111 -8.35 0.46 13.14
CA GLY A 111 -8.09 1.18 14.39
C GLY A 111 -9.39 1.66 15.04
N ASN A 112 -9.34 1.98 16.34
CA ASN A 112 -10.50 2.53 17.05
C ASN A 112 -10.95 3.85 16.40
N GLY A 113 -12.23 3.88 15.96
CA GLY A 113 -12.79 5.04 15.27
C GLY A 113 -12.76 4.99 13.76
N SER A 114 -12.11 3.99 13.15
CA SER A 114 -12.12 3.80 11.68
C SER A 114 -13.53 3.51 11.16
N LYS A 115 -13.82 4.07 9.97
CA LYS A 115 -15.02 3.75 9.19
C LYS A 115 -14.61 2.93 7.99
N ASN A 116 -15.20 1.75 7.82
CA ASN A 116 -14.97 0.90 6.65
C ASN A 116 -16.27 0.88 5.83
N LEU A 117 -16.25 1.53 4.65
CA LEU A 117 -17.41 1.75 3.79
C LEU A 117 -17.38 0.95 2.48
N ASP A 118 -16.21 0.44 2.05
CA ASP A 118 -16.02 -0.16 0.71
C ASP A 118 -16.63 -1.57 0.55
N ALA A 119 -16.96 -2.25 1.61
CA ALA A 119 -17.40 -3.62 1.48
C ALA A 119 -18.78 -3.72 0.80
N VAL A 120 -18.84 -4.44 -0.33
CA VAL A 120 -20.06 -4.66 -1.10
C VAL A 120 -21.01 -5.61 -0.37
N GLY A 121 -22.09 -5.06 0.17
CA GLY A 121 -23.11 -5.80 0.88
C GLY A 121 -22.68 -6.37 2.23
N PHE A 122 -23.64 -6.83 3.05
CA PHE A 122 -23.39 -7.30 4.42
C PHE A 122 -22.42 -8.51 4.49
N LYS A 123 -22.58 -9.48 3.57
CA LYS A 123 -21.69 -10.66 3.52
C LYS A 123 -20.26 -10.31 3.11
N GLY A 124 -20.09 -9.40 2.15
CA GLY A 124 -18.78 -8.92 1.74
C GLY A 124 -18.03 -8.23 2.89
N LYS A 125 -18.71 -7.35 3.63
CA LYS A 125 -18.15 -6.68 4.82
C LYS A 125 -17.62 -7.66 5.86
N ILE A 126 -18.38 -8.72 6.15
CA ILE A 126 -17.96 -9.72 7.12
C ILE A 126 -16.71 -10.45 6.66
N ILE A 127 -16.68 -10.93 5.41
CA ILE A 127 -15.56 -11.69 4.86
C ILE A 127 -14.29 -10.83 4.81
N ASP A 128 -14.38 -9.59 4.33
CA ASP A 128 -13.24 -8.68 4.24
C ASP A 128 -12.73 -8.29 5.64
N TYR A 129 -13.63 -7.95 6.56
CA TYR A 129 -13.26 -7.61 7.93
C TYR A 129 -12.55 -8.76 8.65
N PHE A 130 -13.18 -9.93 8.68
CA PHE A 130 -12.60 -11.10 9.35
C PHE A 130 -11.34 -11.61 8.65
N GLY A 131 -11.30 -11.59 7.30
CA GLY A 131 -10.13 -11.97 6.54
C GLY A 131 -8.92 -11.07 6.85
N ASN A 132 -9.09 -9.76 6.79
CA ASN A 132 -8.01 -8.81 7.11
C ASN A 132 -7.53 -8.96 8.56
N LYS A 133 -8.45 -9.06 9.53
CA LYS A 133 -8.11 -9.28 10.94
C LYS A 133 -7.39 -10.60 11.17
N MET A 134 -7.80 -11.66 10.49
CA MET A 134 -7.14 -12.96 10.56
C MET A 134 -5.70 -12.88 10.05
N PHE A 135 -5.45 -12.23 8.90
CA PHE A 135 -4.10 -12.09 8.37
C PHE A 135 -3.23 -11.21 9.26
N ALA A 136 -3.74 -10.09 9.80
CA ALA A 136 -3.03 -9.28 10.77
C ALA A 136 -2.67 -10.11 12.04
N PHE A 137 -3.62 -10.90 12.56
CA PHE A 137 -3.38 -11.80 13.70
C PHE A 137 -2.30 -12.83 13.41
N LEU A 138 -2.35 -13.50 12.24
CA LEU A 138 -1.33 -14.48 11.86
C LEU A 138 0.06 -13.84 11.73
N VAL A 139 0.16 -12.68 11.11
CA VAL A 139 1.43 -11.93 11.02
C VAL A 139 1.95 -11.58 12.41
N ASN A 140 1.10 -11.14 13.31
CA ASN A 140 1.49 -10.82 14.69
C ASN A 140 1.99 -12.05 15.47
N VAL A 141 1.29 -13.17 15.38
CA VAL A 141 1.66 -14.42 16.07
C VAL A 141 2.98 -14.97 15.55
N PHE A 142 3.15 -15.03 14.22
CA PHE A 142 4.33 -15.64 13.62
C PHE A 142 5.57 -14.75 13.65
N PHE A 143 5.41 -13.43 13.62
CA PHE A 143 6.54 -12.50 13.47
C PHE A 143 6.68 -11.49 14.61
N GLY A 144 5.83 -11.57 15.65
CA GLY A 144 5.95 -10.74 16.85
C GLY A 144 5.53 -9.29 16.65
N GLY A 145 4.49 -9.05 15.84
CA GLY A 145 3.95 -7.72 15.57
C GLY A 145 2.74 -7.37 16.43
N HIS A 146 2.25 -6.15 16.23
CA HIS A 146 1.02 -5.62 16.83
C HIS A 146 0.11 -4.94 15.79
N TRP A 147 0.13 -5.44 14.56
CA TRP A 147 -0.66 -4.91 13.46
C TRP A 147 -2.16 -5.04 13.70
N THR A 148 -2.90 -3.99 13.43
CA THR A 148 -4.36 -4.05 13.28
C THR A 148 -4.77 -4.22 11.82
N ASP A 149 -3.90 -3.79 10.86
CA ASP A 149 -4.08 -3.93 9.43
C ASP A 149 -2.72 -4.15 8.72
N SER A 150 -2.38 -5.39 8.39
CA SER A 150 -1.11 -5.72 7.71
C SER A 150 -1.17 -5.59 6.19
N LEU A 151 -2.37 -5.40 5.62
CA LEU A 151 -2.62 -5.46 4.18
C LEU A 151 -2.79 -4.10 3.51
N ASN A 152 -2.96 -3.03 4.29
CA ASN A 152 -3.24 -1.73 3.72
C ASN A 152 -2.08 -1.19 2.87
N GLU A 153 -2.44 -0.62 1.71
CA GLU A 153 -1.51 -0.04 0.76
C GLU A 153 -1.02 1.34 1.19
N SER A 154 -1.92 2.19 1.74
CA SER A 154 -1.59 3.56 2.15
C SER A 154 -0.54 3.55 3.26
N ARG A 155 0.70 3.81 2.88
CA ARG A 155 1.86 3.78 3.80
C ARG A 155 3.01 4.65 3.35
N ILE A 156 3.88 4.99 4.28
CA ILE A 156 5.18 5.57 4.04
C ILE A 156 6.28 4.66 4.59
N ILE A 157 7.38 4.59 3.87
CA ILE A 157 8.58 3.85 4.27
C ILE A 157 9.82 4.69 3.98
N THR A 158 10.83 4.66 4.85
CA THR A 158 12.12 5.24 4.52
C THR A 158 12.82 4.40 3.45
N ARG A 159 13.60 5.03 2.56
CA ARG A 159 14.39 4.32 1.55
C ARG A 159 15.27 3.26 2.17
N LYS A 160 16.00 3.63 3.24
CA LYS A 160 16.84 2.68 3.96
C LYS A 160 16.07 1.44 4.40
N ALA A 161 14.90 1.65 5.02
CA ALA A 161 14.06 0.56 5.47
C ALA A 161 13.55 -0.30 4.29
N PHE A 162 13.17 0.32 3.16
CA PHE A 162 12.75 -0.40 1.96
C PHE A 162 13.89 -1.27 1.39
N ASP A 163 15.09 -0.73 1.28
CA ASP A 163 16.26 -1.46 0.77
C ASP A 163 16.58 -2.68 1.65
N GLU A 164 16.44 -2.56 2.97
CA GLU A 164 16.64 -3.66 3.92
C GLU A 164 15.60 -4.79 3.77
N LEU A 165 14.42 -4.52 3.20
CA LEU A 165 13.41 -5.56 2.98
C LEU A 165 13.85 -6.59 1.93
N ASN A 166 14.81 -6.27 1.05
CA ASN A 166 15.11 -7.06 -0.15
C ASN A 166 13.81 -7.39 -0.91
N PHE A 167 13.06 -6.33 -1.23
CA PHE A 167 11.71 -6.47 -1.75
C PHE A 167 11.75 -6.81 -3.24
N ASP A 168 11.22 -7.98 -3.59
CA ASP A 168 11.26 -8.55 -4.94
C ASP A 168 9.91 -9.13 -5.40
N SER A 169 8.87 -8.93 -4.60
CA SER A 169 7.55 -9.52 -4.86
C SER A 169 6.84 -8.84 -6.03
N LEU A 170 6.26 -9.65 -6.90
CA LEU A 170 5.35 -9.21 -7.98
C LEU A 170 3.87 -9.37 -7.59
N GLN A 171 3.58 -10.05 -6.50
CA GLN A 171 2.24 -10.48 -6.11
C GLN A 171 1.41 -9.36 -5.47
N MET A 172 0.10 -9.57 -5.40
CA MET A 172 -0.83 -8.67 -4.71
C MET A 172 -0.59 -8.59 -3.19
N GLY A 173 -0.01 -9.62 -2.59
CA GLY A 173 0.40 -9.64 -1.18
C GLY A 173 1.66 -8.83 -0.86
N SER A 174 2.12 -7.96 -1.75
CA SER A 174 3.34 -7.16 -1.58
C SER A 174 3.31 -6.27 -0.34
N THR A 175 2.17 -5.68 0.01
CA THR A 175 2.01 -4.86 1.22
C THR A 175 2.14 -5.68 2.51
N GLN A 176 1.57 -6.89 2.54
CA GLN A 176 1.77 -7.83 3.65
C GLN A 176 3.23 -8.24 3.79
N LEU A 177 3.90 -8.49 2.66
CA LEU A 177 5.32 -8.84 2.66
C LEU A 177 6.20 -7.74 3.25
N MET A 178 5.90 -6.47 2.93
CA MET A 178 6.57 -5.33 3.55
C MET A 178 6.37 -5.33 5.08
N SER A 179 5.15 -5.57 5.55
CA SER A 179 4.83 -5.65 6.98
C SER A 179 5.58 -6.79 7.66
N ILE A 180 5.58 -8.00 7.08
CA ILE A 180 6.29 -9.17 7.61
C ILE A 180 7.80 -8.95 7.65
N ARG A 181 8.39 -8.51 6.54
CA ARG A 181 9.84 -8.32 6.46
C ARG A 181 10.30 -7.16 7.33
N GLY A 182 9.49 -6.11 7.50
CA GLY A 182 9.74 -5.05 8.46
C GLY A 182 9.87 -5.57 9.90
N LEU A 183 8.95 -6.43 10.34
CA LEU A 183 9.03 -7.08 11.65
C LEU A 183 10.28 -7.95 11.79
N LYS A 184 10.59 -8.78 10.77
CA LYS A 184 11.80 -9.62 10.76
C LYS A 184 13.10 -8.81 10.85
N ARG A 185 13.11 -7.58 10.34
CA ARG A 185 14.21 -6.62 10.39
C ARG A 185 14.20 -5.74 11.64
N LYS A 186 13.21 -5.92 12.53
CA LYS A 186 13.02 -5.11 13.75
C LYS A 186 12.89 -3.61 13.43
N GLN A 187 12.28 -3.27 12.32
CA GLN A 187 12.03 -1.89 11.95
C GLN A 187 11.06 -1.23 12.94
N LYS A 188 11.26 0.06 13.19
CA LYS A 188 10.38 0.87 14.03
C LYS A 188 9.13 1.23 13.22
N ILE A 189 8.03 0.59 13.54
CA ILE A 189 6.80 0.65 12.75
C ILE A 189 5.65 1.24 13.56
N CYS A 190 4.78 2.01 12.91
CA CYS A 190 3.60 2.64 13.52
C CYS A 190 2.38 2.51 12.61
N GLU A 191 1.20 2.43 13.21
CA GLU A 191 -0.08 2.57 12.51
C GLU A 191 -0.74 3.90 12.87
N LEU A 192 -1.31 4.56 11.88
CA LEU A 192 -2.24 5.68 12.04
C LEU A 192 -3.65 5.21 11.72
N VAL A 193 -4.62 5.66 12.47
CA VAL A 193 -6.02 5.36 12.19
C VAL A 193 -6.47 6.13 10.95
N GLY A 194 -7.04 5.41 10.00
CA GLY A 194 -7.68 5.96 8.80
C GLY A 194 -9.03 5.33 8.53
N ASN A 195 -9.68 5.76 7.48
CA ASN A 195 -10.94 5.23 7.00
C ASN A 195 -10.72 4.39 5.73
N GLU A 196 -11.70 3.57 5.37
CA GLU A 196 -11.81 2.99 4.05
C GLU A 196 -13.04 3.57 3.39
N GLY A 197 -12.83 4.38 2.35
CA GLY A 197 -13.90 4.97 1.54
C GLY A 197 -14.55 3.95 0.61
N VAL A 198 -15.61 4.39 -0.07
CA VAL A 198 -16.23 3.60 -1.13
C VAL A 198 -15.37 3.72 -2.40
N ARG A 199 -15.08 2.58 -3.02
CA ARG A 199 -14.32 2.54 -4.27
C ARG A 199 -14.98 3.40 -5.36
N ILE A 200 -14.19 4.21 -6.03
CA ILE A 200 -14.60 5.06 -7.14
C ILE A 200 -14.32 4.31 -8.45
N GLY A 201 -15.38 3.94 -9.16
CA GLY A 201 -15.29 3.28 -10.46
C GLY A 201 -14.59 1.92 -10.46
N GLY A 202 -14.42 1.39 -11.68
CA GLY A 202 -13.66 0.17 -11.90
C GLY A 202 -14.22 -1.10 -11.25
N LYS A 203 -13.51 -2.21 -11.42
CA LYS A 203 -13.83 -3.49 -10.76
C LYS A 203 -12.74 -3.84 -9.77
N ARG A 204 -13.13 -4.29 -8.59
CA ARG A 204 -12.19 -4.86 -7.60
C ARG A 204 -11.38 -5.99 -8.26
N LYS A 205 -10.08 -5.82 -8.35
CA LYS A 205 -9.18 -6.76 -9.06
C LYS A 205 -8.84 -7.98 -8.20
N MET A 206 -9.02 -7.87 -6.89
CA MET A 206 -8.74 -8.94 -5.93
C MET A 206 -9.92 -9.93 -5.86
N ARG A 207 -9.62 -11.22 -6.10
CA ARG A 207 -10.54 -12.33 -5.83
C ARG A 207 -10.22 -12.88 -4.44
N PRO A 208 -11.11 -12.76 -3.43
CA PRO A 208 -10.78 -13.03 -2.03
C PRO A 208 -10.14 -14.38 -1.75
N LEU A 209 -10.63 -15.46 -2.38
CA LEU A 209 -10.11 -16.82 -2.17
C LEU A 209 -8.68 -16.99 -2.69
N ASN A 210 -8.39 -16.51 -3.91
CA ASN A 210 -7.05 -16.64 -4.52
C ASN A 210 -6.04 -15.81 -3.72
N VAL A 211 -6.42 -14.58 -3.38
CA VAL A 211 -5.58 -13.70 -2.58
C VAL A 211 -5.34 -14.28 -1.19
N GLY A 212 -6.36 -14.86 -0.56
CA GLY A 212 -6.23 -15.54 0.73
C GLY A 212 -5.23 -16.69 0.70
N ALA A 213 -5.23 -17.50 -0.36
CA ALA A 213 -4.25 -18.59 -0.56
C ALA A 213 -2.83 -18.02 -0.72
N ASP A 214 -2.64 -17.00 -1.56
CA ASP A 214 -1.34 -16.35 -1.78
C ASP A 214 -0.78 -15.73 -0.49
N LEU A 215 -1.61 -15.04 0.28
CA LEU A 215 -1.23 -14.43 1.56
C LEU A 215 -0.85 -15.48 2.60
N SER A 216 -1.58 -16.59 2.67
CA SER A 216 -1.27 -17.70 3.57
C SER A 216 0.06 -18.37 3.19
N GLN A 217 0.26 -18.65 1.91
CA GLN A 217 1.52 -19.20 1.40
C GLN A 217 2.70 -18.27 1.70
N GLN A 218 2.50 -16.96 1.56
CA GLN A 218 3.52 -15.96 1.86
C GLN A 218 3.92 -15.98 3.35
N ILE A 219 2.96 -16.02 4.28
CA ILE A 219 3.23 -16.14 5.71
C ILE A 219 4.06 -17.39 6.01
N LEU A 220 3.64 -18.53 5.50
CA LEU A 220 4.34 -19.82 5.73
C LEU A 220 5.76 -19.77 5.16
N SER A 221 5.91 -19.33 3.92
CA SER A 221 7.22 -19.20 3.25
C SER A 221 8.18 -18.31 4.03
N GLU A 222 7.72 -17.12 4.44
CA GLU A 222 8.52 -16.19 5.21
C GLU A 222 8.85 -16.70 6.61
N PHE A 223 7.94 -17.43 7.25
CA PHE A 223 8.17 -18.05 8.55
C PHE A 223 9.24 -19.15 8.48
N PHE A 224 9.09 -20.13 7.58
CA PHE A 224 10.06 -21.20 7.44
C PHE A 224 11.45 -20.70 7.00
N SER A 225 11.50 -19.70 6.12
CA SER A 225 12.78 -19.08 5.74
C SER A 225 13.46 -18.35 6.90
N TRP A 226 12.67 -17.81 7.83
CA TRP A 226 13.19 -17.14 9.02
C TRP A 226 13.72 -18.11 10.06
N CYS A 227 12.97 -19.21 10.30
CA CYS A 227 13.41 -20.27 11.25
C CYS A 227 14.71 -20.96 10.82
N LYS A 228 14.97 -21.09 9.50
CA LYS A 228 16.23 -21.67 8.99
C LYS A 228 17.45 -20.77 9.16
N LYS A 229 17.29 -19.49 9.45
CA LYS A 229 18.38 -18.52 9.60
C LYS A 229 18.70 -18.18 11.07
N LYS A 230 17.93 -18.72 12.02
CA LYS A 230 18.19 -18.69 13.46
C LYS A 230 18.94 -19.95 13.89
#